data_8a2b5c30f889e00559b2556ae98ef815
#
_entry.id   8a2b5c30f889e00559b2556ae98ef815
#
_cell.length_a   1.000
_cell.length_b   1.000
_cell.length_c   1.000
_cell.angle_alpha   90.00
_cell.angle_beta   90.00
_cell.angle_gamma   90.00
#
_symmetry.space_group_name_H-M   'P 1'
#
loop_
_entity.id
_entity.type
_entity.pdbx_description
1 polymer ?
#
loop_
_entity_poly.entity_id
_entity_poly.type
_entity_poly.pdbx_seq_one_letter_code
_entity_poly.pdbx_strand_id
1 'polypeptide(L)'
;MKHIKSLALAAMALTATMSSCDMGDFGNINANPNKPATAYTSMLYTYSAQEVRGFTMNSSSYDPWTMMRTGYLAESKNNQYGGMTTTTSYGTGSYYYYIIKNLNTIIELNSNEETKNETYVSSFGDAANQIAVAKTLRAYFFSKLTDILGPIPYSEAFKGESEDIWAPKFDSQEDIYAALDADLVEAYSQFNTSSSLSAAEILYKGDISKWKKFNASLRMMLAIKLADVAPETGKARFAKAYADGGMTEVADGFHYTFDGTNPDRYAPMYSVGNANNASANQNFVPNKIIVDLLKEYQDPRMFSYFTLDGYKGKVEGAANDFNAYKGVPFGGGTNNEVIESAVGCASVHATYCEPNATYGIITLARTKLVEAEAAARGWINADAETLYKEGIKASFDFQATYHTAVTKIAGDNAVEDYINSEKVALPADKDAAIKAIVTQRFLAGFMTDGIEAWSDWRIHNIPTFTLTQSQIDEGNLDYPYRMNYSDTDKDYNKENAQAAMDQWLGGSDNRWARVWWDVANNN
;
A
#
# COMPACT_ATOMS: atom_id res chain seq x y z
N MET A 1 -14.31 59.54 -59.80
CA MET A 1 -14.27 59.99 -58.37
C MET A 1 -15.03 59.08 -57.41
N LYS A 2 -16.11 58.40 -57.78
CA LYS A 2 -16.86 57.50 -56.88
C LYS A 2 -16.07 56.21 -56.52
N HIS A 3 -15.25 55.64 -57.41
CA HIS A 3 -14.47 54.41 -57.17
C HIS A 3 -13.20 54.63 -56.30
N ILE A 4 -12.64 55.84 -56.27
CA ILE A 4 -11.49 56.18 -55.45
C ILE A 4 -11.88 56.30 -53.96
N LYS A 5 -13.09 56.80 -53.71
CA LYS A 5 -13.63 56.90 -52.32
C LYS A 5 -13.97 55.54 -51.74
N SER A 6 -14.44 54.59 -52.54
CA SER A 6 -14.71 53.24 -52.06
C SER A 6 -13.43 52.42 -51.80
N LEU A 7 -12.36 52.62 -52.59
CA LEU A 7 -11.06 51.98 -52.31
C LEU A 7 -10.39 52.56 -51.04
N ALA A 8 -10.53 53.88 -50.80
CA ALA A 8 -9.99 54.51 -49.59
C ALA A 8 -10.74 54.06 -48.31
N LEU A 9 -12.08 53.83 -48.39
CA LEU A 9 -12.83 53.25 -47.27
C LEU A 9 -12.50 51.76 -47.01
N ALA A 10 -12.29 50.98 -48.09
CA ALA A 10 -11.88 49.61 -47.97
C ALA A 10 -10.46 49.45 -47.38
N ALA A 11 -9.52 50.34 -47.77
CA ALA A 11 -8.17 50.36 -47.20
C ALA A 11 -8.15 50.80 -45.71
N MET A 12 -8.99 51.76 -45.30
CA MET A 12 -9.13 52.13 -43.90
C MET A 12 -9.82 51.04 -43.05
N ALA A 13 -10.75 50.28 -43.61
CA ALA A 13 -11.34 49.14 -42.91
C ALA A 13 -10.36 47.98 -42.74
N LEU A 14 -9.47 47.73 -43.71
CA LEU A 14 -8.41 46.71 -43.58
C LEU A 14 -7.33 47.12 -42.58
N THR A 15 -6.96 48.40 -42.48
CA THR A 15 -6.00 48.85 -41.48
C THR A 15 -6.58 48.88 -40.06
N ALA A 16 -7.86 49.11 -39.89
CA ALA A 16 -8.50 48.99 -38.57
C ALA A 16 -8.62 47.54 -38.06
N THR A 17 -8.67 46.55 -38.97
CA THR A 17 -8.67 45.13 -38.57
C THR A 17 -7.28 44.56 -38.28
N MET A 18 -6.21 45.22 -38.77
CA MET A 18 -4.84 44.80 -38.49
C MET A 18 -4.27 45.39 -37.18
N SER A 19 -4.83 46.49 -36.67
CA SER A 19 -4.46 47.04 -35.35
C SER A 19 -5.19 46.38 -34.16
N SER A 20 -6.09 45.43 -34.43
CA SER A 20 -6.76 44.63 -33.39
C SER A 20 -5.90 43.42 -32.91
N CYS A 21 -4.70 43.22 -33.47
CA CYS A 21 -3.77 42.21 -33.06
C CYS A 21 -2.58 42.73 -32.24
N ASP A 22 -2.59 44.00 -31.85
CA ASP A 22 -1.79 44.41 -30.71
C ASP A 22 -2.60 44.04 -29.45
N MET A 23 -2.58 42.74 -29.18
CA MET A 23 -3.04 42.22 -27.91
C MET A 23 -2.05 42.76 -26.90
N GLY A 24 -2.41 43.89 -26.32
CA GLY A 24 -1.70 44.41 -25.17
C GLY A 24 -1.45 43.28 -24.22
N ASP A 25 -0.30 43.29 -23.61
CA ASP A 25 0.05 42.37 -22.55
C ASP A 25 -1.16 42.17 -21.63
N PHE A 26 -1.88 41.06 -21.81
CA PHE A 26 -3.00 40.69 -20.95
C PHE A 26 -2.54 40.45 -19.52
N GLY A 27 -1.27 40.74 -19.22
CA GLY A 27 -0.65 40.48 -17.94
C GLY A 27 -0.77 39.00 -17.60
N ASN A 28 -0.89 38.67 -16.35
CA ASN A 28 -1.05 37.32 -15.87
C ASN A 28 -2.51 36.79 -15.91
N ILE A 29 -3.29 37.07 -16.97
CA ILE A 29 -4.69 36.58 -17.07
C ILE A 29 -4.78 35.07 -16.91
N ASN A 30 -3.74 34.33 -17.33
CA ASN A 30 -3.61 32.89 -17.15
C ASN A 30 -3.03 32.48 -15.79
N ALA A 31 -2.59 33.44 -14.98
CA ALA A 31 -2.18 33.18 -13.62
C ALA A 31 -3.42 33.23 -12.72
N ASN A 32 -3.82 32.08 -12.20
CA ASN A 32 -4.85 32.03 -11.17
C ASN A 32 -4.32 32.73 -9.91
N PRO A 33 -4.87 33.91 -9.51
CA PRO A 33 -4.36 34.66 -8.36
C PRO A 33 -4.54 33.92 -7.03
N ASN A 34 -5.38 32.88 -7.02
CA ASN A 34 -5.59 31.99 -5.87
C ASN A 34 -4.71 30.72 -5.92
N LYS A 35 -3.91 30.56 -6.98
CA LYS A 35 -2.97 29.44 -7.07
C LYS A 35 -1.60 29.94 -6.61
N PRO A 36 -0.99 29.34 -5.58
CA PRO A 36 0.33 29.77 -5.15
C PRO A 36 1.31 29.64 -6.33
N ALA A 37 2.08 30.71 -6.57
CA ALA A 37 3.09 30.75 -7.64
C ALA A 37 4.19 29.69 -7.43
N THR A 38 4.37 29.26 -6.18
CA THR A 38 5.35 28.24 -5.77
C THR A 38 4.67 27.29 -4.77
N ALA A 39 4.80 25.99 -5.00
CA ALA A 39 4.27 24.99 -4.08
C ALA A 39 5.14 24.90 -2.84
N TYR A 40 4.55 24.95 -1.66
CA TYR A 40 5.23 24.68 -0.40
C TYR A 40 5.60 23.22 -0.29
N THR A 41 6.80 22.90 0.23
CA THR A 41 7.23 21.51 0.44
C THR A 41 6.27 20.74 1.34
N SER A 42 5.64 21.40 2.31
CA SER A 42 4.58 20.82 3.14
C SER A 42 3.35 20.37 2.34
N MET A 43 2.96 21.11 1.28
CA MET A 43 1.84 20.74 0.40
C MET A 43 2.20 19.55 -0.49
N LEU A 44 3.40 19.55 -1.06
CA LEU A 44 3.92 18.43 -1.85
C LEU A 44 3.98 17.14 -1.01
N TYR A 45 4.47 17.27 0.23
CA TYR A 45 4.48 16.18 1.20
C TYR A 45 3.07 15.67 1.51
N THR A 46 2.17 16.56 1.94
CA THR A 46 0.81 16.18 2.36
C THR A 46 0.07 15.44 1.24
N TYR A 47 0.20 15.92 -0.01
CA TYR A 47 -0.38 15.24 -1.16
C TYR A 47 0.18 13.82 -1.31
N SER A 48 1.52 13.65 -1.27
CA SER A 48 2.16 12.35 -1.41
C SER A 48 1.85 11.41 -0.24
N ALA A 49 1.84 11.95 0.98
CA ALA A 49 1.58 11.20 2.20
C ALA A 49 0.14 10.64 2.28
N GLN A 50 -0.84 11.32 1.69
CA GLN A 50 -2.22 10.81 1.62
C GLN A 50 -2.33 9.54 0.78
N GLU A 51 -1.46 9.34 -0.20
CA GLU A 51 -1.53 8.23 -1.13
C GLU A 51 -0.92 6.91 -0.61
N VAL A 52 -0.31 6.92 0.59
CA VAL A 52 0.14 5.68 1.25
C VAL A 52 -1.00 4.67 1.47
N ARG A 53 -2.23 5.19 1.61
CA ARG A 53 -3.48 4.42 1.73
C ARG A 53 -3.83 3.62 0.46
N GLY A 54 -3.29 4.01 -0.70
CA GLY A 54 -3.65 3.42 -2.00
C GLY A 54 -3.28 1.95 -2.15
N PHE A 55 -2.35 1.46 -1.33
CA PHE A 55 -1.96 0.04 -1.31
C PHE A 55 -2.74 -0.80 -0.28
N THR A 56 -3.44 -0.17 0.63
CA THR A 56 -4.34 -0.85 1.58
C THR A 56 -5.74 -0.97 0.99
N MET A 57 -6.29 0.15 0.56
CA MET A 57 -7.59 0.25 -0.09
C MET A 57 -7.50 1.35 -1.14
N ASN A 58 -7.65 1.02 -2.40
CA ASN A 58 -7.60 2.02 -3.46
C ASN A 58 -8.74 3.04 -3.29
N SER A 59 -8.37 4.29 -3.02
CA SER A 59 -9.34 5.36 -2.76
C SER A 59 -10.03 5.89 -4.01
N SER A 60 -9.46 5.69 -5.19
CA SER A 60 -9.97 6.27 -6.44
C SER A 60 -11.09 5.44 -7.09
N SER A 61 -11.17 4.15 -6.78
CA SER A 61 -12.14 3.23 -7.36
C SER A 61 -12.91 2.40 -6.34
N TYR A 62 -12.76 2.69 -5.04
CA TYR A 62 -13.36 1.87 -3.97
C TYR A 62 -13.05 0.38 -4.10
N ASP A 63 -11.88 0.07 -4.65
CA ASP A 63 -11.47 -1.28 -5.02
C ASP A 63 -10.48 -1.84 -4.01
N PRO A 64 -10.91 -2.69 -3.08
CA PRO A 64 -10.04 -3.38 -2.14
C PRO A 64 -9.37 -4.61 -2.78
N TRP A 65 -8.98 -4.52 -4.06
CA TRP A 65 -8.47 -5.65 -4.82
C TRP A 65 -7.33 -6.40 -4.12
N THR A 66 -6.48 -5.69 -3.38
CA THR A 66 -5.39 -6.31 -2.62
C THR A 66 -5.92 -7.19 -1.49
N MET A 67 -6.96 -6.74 -0.78
CA MET A 67 -7.60 -7.50 0.29
C MET A 67 -8.37 -8.72 -0.26
N MET A 68 -8.97 -8.58 -1.44
CA MET A 68 -9.68 -9.70 -2.07
C MET A 68 -8.71 -10.74 -2.61
N ARG A 69 -7.64 -10.32 -3.30
CA ARG A 69 -6.65 -11.24 -3.85
C ARG A 69 -5.88 -12.03 -2.79
N THR A 70 -5.79 -11.50 -1.59
CA THR A 70 -5.10 -12.15 -0.48
C THR A 70 -6.02 -12.97 0.43
N GLY A 71 -7.31 -13.09 0.10
CA GLY A 71 -8.24 -13.94 0.87
C GLY A 71 -8.75 -13.32 2.16
N TYR A 72 -8.67 -11.99 2.31
CA TYR A 72 -9.28 -11.28 3.44
C TYR A 72 -10.74 -10.92 3.21
N LEU A 73 -11.04 -10.43 2.02
CA LEU A 73 -12.38 -10.01 1.61
C LEU A 73 -12.87 -10.78 0.40
N ALA A 74 -14.18 -10.81 0.21
CA ALA A 74 -14.87 -11.29 -0.97
C ALA A 74 -15.98 -10.31 -1.33
N GLU A 75 -16.40 -10.31 -2.59
CA GLU A 75 -17.58 -9.55 -3.00
C GLU A 75 -18.88 -10.27 -2.64
N SER A 76 -19.88 -9.48 -2.30
CA SER A 76 -21.21 -9.98 -1.97
C SER A 76 -22.24 -9.83 -3.09
N LYS A 77 -21.92 -9.03 -4.13
CA LYS A 77 -22.88 -8.68 -5.19
C LYS A 77 -22.40 -9.01 -6.60
N ASN A 78 -21.12 -8.96 -6.83
CA ASN A 78 -20.51 -9.18 -8.13
C ASN A 78 -19.33 -10.11 -7.96
N ASN A 79 -18.99 -10.86 -9.01
CA ASN A 79 -17.75 -11.62 -9.05
C ASN A 79 -16.65 -10.87 -9.82
N GLN A 80 -16.72 -9.54 -9.82
CA GLN A 80 -15.89 -8.71 -10.68
C GLN A 80 -14.42 -8.72 -10.24
N TYR A 81 -14.16 -8.73 -8.93
CA TYR A 81 -12.81 -8.63 -8.38
C TYR A 81 -12.33 -9.93 -7.71
N GLY A 82 -13.25 -10.81 -7.33
CA GLY A 82 -12.95 -12.16 -6.86
C GLY A 82 -12.53 -13.10 -7.99
N GLY A 83 -13.00 -12.81 -9.24
CA GLY A 83 -12.40 -13.37 -10.45
C GLY A 83 -11.05 -12.68 -10.70
N MET A 84 -9.99 -13.42 -10.87
CA MET A 84 -8.66 -12.90 -11.18
C MET A 84 -8.56 -12.18 -12.53
N THR A 85 -9.67 -12.00 -13.22
CA THR A 85 -9.74 -11.65 -14.63
C THR A 85 -9.81 -10.17 -14.91
N THR A 86 -10.34 -9.36 -13.99
CA THR A 86 -10.76 -8.01 -14.35
C THR A 86 -9.71 -6.92 -14.13
N THR A 87 -8.78 -7.07 -13.19
CA THR A 87 -7.69 -6.10 -13.02
C THR A 87 -6.37 -6.81 -13.26
N THR A 88 -5.95 -6.87 -14.50
CA THR A 88 -4.70 -7.53 -14.89
C THR A 88 -3.54 -6.55 -15.03
N SER A 89 -3.81 -5.26 -15.21
CA SER A 89 -2.80 -4.22 -15.40
C SER A 89 -2.81 -3.20 -14.27
N TYR A 90 -1.65 -2.66 -13.95
CA TYR A 90 -1.45 -1.63 -12.95
C TYR A 90 -0.69 -0.46 -13.56
N GLY A 91 -1.31 0.73 -13.52
CA GLY A 91 -0.70 1.94 -14.07
C GLY A 91 0.24 2.59 -13.08
N THR A 92 1.47 2.86 -13.51
CA THR A 92 2.47 3.55 -12.69
C THR A 92 2.33 5.06 -12.75
N GLY A 93 1.70 5.60 -13.80
CA GLY A 93 1.71 7.02 -14.13
C GLY A 93 1.31 7.95 -12.98
N SER A 94 0.22 7.64 -12.26
CA SER A 94 -0.21 8.47 -11.12
C SER A 94 0.83 8.53 -10.00
N TYR A 95 1.51 7.41 -9.71
CA TYR A 95 2.55 7.36 -8.69
C TYR A 95 3.79 8.15 -9.10
N TYR A 96 4.21 8.02 -10.38
CA TYR A 96 5.36 8.77 -10.87
C TYR A 96 5.06 10.26 -10.94
N TYR A 97 3.96 10.67 -11.63
CA TYR A 97 3.69 12.08 -11.90
C TYR A 97 3.28 12.87 -10.67
N TYR A 98 2.45 12.30 -9.80
CA TYR A 98 1.84 13.08 -8.72
C TYR A 98 2.43 12.82 -7.34
N ILE A 99 3.09 11.68 -7.13
CA ILE A 99 3.56 11.27 -5.81
C ILE A 99 5.08 11.34 -5.73
N ILE A 100 5.75 10.51 -6.52
CA ILE A 100 7.21 10.37 -6.45
C ILE A 100 7.90 11.64 -6.96
N LYS A 101 7.36 12.29 -8.00
CA LYS A 101 7.88 13.59 -8.46
C LYS A 101 7.83 14.65 -7.35
N ASN A 102 6.74 14.73 -6.59
CA ASN A 102 6.66 15.65 -5.47
C ASN A 102 7.73 15.38 -4.40
N LEU A 103 7.96 14.09 -4.08
CA LEU A 103 9.01 13.71 -3.13
C LEU A 103 10.42 14.05 -3.64
N ASN A 104 10.68 13.85 -4.93
CA ASN A 104 11.92 14.29 -5.56
C ASN A 104 12.08 15.81 -5.49
N THR A 105 11.03 16.57 -5.78
CA THR A 105 11.05 18.04 -5.69
C THR A 105 11.35 18.51 -4.26
N ILE A 106 10.83 17.84 -3.23
CA ILE A 106 11.18 18.14 -1.83
C ILE A 106 12.68 17.94 -1.59
N ILE A 107 13.25 16.82 -2.08
CA ILE A 107 14.67 16.52 -1.95
C ILE A 107 15.51 17.57 -2.68
N GLU A 108 15.16 17.90 -3.92
CA GLU A 108 15.86 18.89 -4.76
C GLU A 108 15.87 20.28 -4.11
N LEU A 109 14.68 20.77 -3.68
CA LEU A 109 14.56 22.11 -3.07
C LEU A 109 15.34 22.23 -1.76
N ASN A 110 15.40 21.17 -0.95
CA ASN A 110 16.14 21.15 0.31
C ASN A 110 17.65 20.92 0.10
N SER A 111 18.07 20.35 -1.03
CA SER A 111 19.48 20.14 -1.37
C SER A 111 20.12 21.33 -2.09
N ASN A 112 19.31 22.25 -2.63
CA ASN A 112 19.79 23.42 -3.35
C ASN A 112 20.02 24.59 -2.39
N GLU A 113 21.24 25.13 -2.37
CA GLU A 113 21.65 26.26 -1.53
C GLU A 113 20.83 27.54 -1.77
N GLU A 114 20.29 27.72 -2.97
CA GLU A 114 19.48 28.90 -3.32
C GLU A 114 18.03 28.80 -2.79
N THR A 115 17.50 27.59 -2.61
CA THR A 115 16.08 27.38 -2.26
C THR A 115 15.84 26.89 -0.86
N LYS A 116 16.77 26.16 -0.24
CA LYS A 116 16.56 25.50 1.06
C LYS A 116 16.14 26.43 2.20
N ASN A 117 16.54 27.72 2.13
CA ASN A 117 16.21 28.73 3.14
C ASN A 117 14.96 29.56 2.78
N GLU A 118 14.40 29.37 1.59
CA GLU A 118 13.17 30.06 1.20
C GLU A 118 11.98 29.62 2.06
N THR A 119 11.05 30.53 2.35
CA THR A 119 9.93 30.26 3.26
C THR A 119 9.08 29.07 2.82
N TYR A 120 8.88 28.88 1.50
CA TYR A 120 8.10 27.77 0.97
C TYR A 120 8.77 26.40 1.15
N VAL A 121 10.07 26.37 1.50
CA VAL A 121 10.83 25.17 1.84
C VAL A 121 11.00 25.07 3.35
N SER A 122 11.63 26.08 3.98
CA SER A 122 12.06 26.04 5.38
C SER A 122 10.91 26.04 6.39
N SER A 123 9.71 26.53 6.03
CA SER A 123 8.55 26.53 6.93
C SER A 123 8.01 25.12 7.24
N PHE A 124 8.38 24.11 6.48
CA PHE A 124 8.00 22.73 6.78
C PHE A 124 8.87 22.12 7.89
N GLY A 125 10.09 22.61 8.08
CA GLY A 125 11.02 22.21 9.15
C GLY A 125 12.45 22.01 8.68
N ASP A 126 13.24 21.29 9.46
CA ASP A 126 14.64 21.00 9.19
C ASP A 126 14.86 20.33 7.82
N ALA A 127 15.79 20.85 7.03
CA ALA A 127 16.04 20.39 5.66
C ALA A 127 16.47 18.91 5.60
N ALA A 128 17.33 18.47 6.54
CA ALA A 128 17.77 17.07 6.58
C ALA A 128 16.60 16.13 6.88
N ASN A 129 15.69 16.54 7.76
CA ASN A 129 14.49 15.77 8.07
C ASN A 129 13.52 15.73 6.89
N GLN A 130 13.34 16.85 6.17
CA GLN A 130 12.51 16.86 4.95
C GLN A 130 13.06 15.89 3.89
N ILE A 131 14.37 15.90 3.66
CA ILE A 131 15.05 14.97 2.73
C ILE A 131 14.88 13.52 3.18
N ALA A 132 15.14 13.23 4.47
CA ALA A 132 15.08 11.88 5.00
C ALA A 132 13.66 11.29 4.93
N VAL A 133 12.64 12.08 5.28
CA VAL A 133 11.22 11.69 5.16
C VAL A 133 10.84 11.47 3.70
N ALA A 134 11.20 12.39 2.79
CA ALA A 134 10.91 12.26 1.37
C ALA A 134 11.58 11.03 0.75
N LYS A 135 12.85 10.75 1.05
CA LYS A 135 13.54 9.53 0.62
C LYS A 135 12.88 8.27 1.17
N THR A 136 12.48 8.25 2.44
CA THR A 136 11.83 7.09 3.06
C THR A 136 10.48 6.80 2.39
N LEU A 137 9.64 7.82 2.17
CA LEU A 137 8.37 7.65 1.45
C LEU A 137 8.59 7.26 -0.02
N ARG A 138 9.55 7.85 -0.70
CA ARG A 138 9.89 7.51 -2.07
C ARG A 138 10.27 6.03 -2.19
N ALA A 139 11.12 5.55 -1.29
CA ALA A 139 11.51 4.14 -1.23
C ALA A 139 10.30 3.23 -0.95
N TYR A 140 9.40 3.64 -0.06
CA TYR A 140 8.15 2.92 0.19
C TYR A 140 7.32 2.78 -1.11
N PHE A 141 7.07 3.87 -1.84
CA PHE A 141 6.28 3.82 -3.07
C PHE A 141 6.94 2.98 -4.17
N PHE A 142 8.23 3.15 -4.39
CA PHE A 142 8.96 2.35 -5.38
C PHE A 142 8.99 0.86 -5.02
N SER A 143 9.14 0.53 -3.73
CA SER A 143 9.10 -0.88 -3.30
C SER A 143 7.77 -1.53 -3.63
N LYS A 144 6.64 -0.82 -3.42
CA LYS A 144 5.32 -1.34 -3.77
C LYS A 144 5.14 -1.51 -5.28
N LEU A 145 5.59 -0.53 -6.07
CA LEU A 145 5.48 -0.60 -7.53
C LEU A 145 6.28 -1.78 -8.10
N THR A 146 7.53 -1.95 -7.67
CA THR A 146 8.34 -3.07 -8.14
C THR A 146 7.85 -4.42 -7.61
N ASP A 147 7.27 -4.50 -6.40
CA ASP A 147 6.64 -5.71 -5.87
C ASP A 147 5.38 -6.12 -6.65
N ILE A 148 4.66 -5.14 -7.22
CA ILE A 148 3.48 -5.38 -8.05
C ILE A 148 3.88 -5.78 -9.48
N LEU A 149 4.87 -5.10 -10.07
CA LEU A 149 5.15 -5.13 -11.50
C LEU A 149 6.46 -5.87 -11.87
N GLY A 150 7.39 -6.04 -10.92
CA GLY A 150 8.76 -6.46 -11.20
C GLY A 150 9.62 -5.31 -11.71
N PRO A 151 10.28 -5.43 -12.87
CA PRO A 151 11.08 -4.34 -13.46
C PRO A 151 10.24 -3.09 -13.73
N ILE A 152 10.76 -1.92 -13.39
CA ILE A 152 10.12 -0.61 -13.62
C ILE A 152 11.19 0.45 -13.91
N PRO A 153 10.86 1.58 -14.55
CA PRO A 153 11.79 2.72 -14.63
C PRO A 153 12.16 3.23 -13.23
N TYR A 154 13.44 3.29 -12.93
CA TYR A 154 13.96 3.77 -11.63
C TYR A 154 15.15 4.71 -11.79
N SER A 155 16.29 4.22 -12.30
CA SER A 155 17.54 4.97 -12.37
C SER A 155 17.51 6.15 -13.34
N GLU A 156 16.69 6.06 -14.38
CA GLU A 156 16.47 7.12 -15.37
C GLU A 156 15.14 7.85 -15.19
N ALA A 157 14.33 7.45 -14.20
CA ALA A 157 13.07 8.12 -13.94
C ALA A 157 13.28 9.60 -13.57
N PHE A 158 12.39 10.48 -14.06
CA PHE A 158 12.39 11.94 -13.82
C PHE A 158 13.54 12.73 -14.46
N LYS A 159 14.30 12.14 -15.39
CA LYS A 159 15.43 12.78 -16.05
C LYS A 159 15.08 13.45 -17.39
N GLY A 160 13.79 13.57 -17.72
CA GLY A 160 13.35 14.22 -18.95
C GLY A 160 13.82 15.67 -19.07
N GLU A 161 13.61 16.47 -18.03
CA GLU A 161 13.97 17.89 -18.03
C GLU A 161 15.48 18.13 -17.85
N SER A 162 16.18 17.30 -17.09
CA SER A 162 17.59 17.49 -16.75
C SER A 162 18.57 16.83 -17.73
N GLU A 163 18.21 15.68 -18.31
CA GLU A 163 19.09 14.87 -19.16
C GLU A 163 18.45 14.50 -20.51
N ASP A 164 17.27 15.07 -20.85
CA ASP A 164 16.50 14.79 -22.08
C ASP A 164 16.07 13.30 -22.24
N ILE A 165 15.91 12.59 -21.11
CA ILE A 165 15.51 11.19 -21.09
C ILE A 165 13.99 11.10 -20.89
N TRP A 166 13.22 11.08 -21.97
CA TRP A 166 11.77 11.01 -21.95
C TRP A 166 11.21 9.58 -22.00
N ALA A 167 12.03 8.62 -22.42
CA ALA A 167 11.74 7.20 -22.44
C ALA A 167 12.76 6.46 -21.57
N PRO A 168 12.60 6.46 -20.23
CA PRO A 168 13.54 5.86 -19.31
C PRO A 168 13.60 4.34 -19.46
N LYS A 169 14.77 3.74 -19.33
CA LYS A 169 14.92 2.29 -19.26
C LYS A 169 14.24 1.72 -18.02
N PHE A 170 13.84 0.47 -18.11
CA PHE A 170 13.41 -0.31 -16.95
C PHE A 170 14.66 -0.87 -16.26
N ASP A 171 14.69 -0.82 -14.95
CA ASP A 171 15.74 -1.43 -14.14
C ASP A 171 15.26 -2.78 -13.59
N SER A 172 16.19 -3.70 -13.34
CA SER A 172 15.86 -4.97 -12.70
C SER A 172 15.36 -4.76 -11.28
N GLN A 173 14.49 -5.64 -10.79
CA GLN A 173 14.04 -5.56 -9.39
C GLN A 173 15.22 -5.71 -8.41
N GLU A 174 16.26 -6.48 -8.76
CA GLU A 174 17.48 -6.61 -7.97
C GLU A 174 18.18 -5.27 -7.79
N ASP A 175 18.42 -4.54 -8.89
CA ASP A 175 19.07 -3.22 -8.87
C ASP A 175 18.22 -2.19 -8.10
N ILE A 176 16.89 -2.23 -8.29
CA ILE A 176 15.97 -1.38 -7.56
C ILE A 176 16.07 -1.64 -6.05
N TYR A 177 16.02 -2.91 -5.61
CA TYR A 177 16.15 -3.26 -4.19
C TYR A 177 17.50 -2.85 -3.59
N ALA A 178 18.57 -2.88 -4.40
CA ALA A 178 19.87 -2.40 -3.97
C ALA A 178 19.88 -0.88 -3.78
N ALA A 179 19.28 -0.14 -4.69
CA ALA A 179 19.17 1.32 -4.62
C ALA A 179 18.23 1.78 -3.49
N LEU A 180 17.10 1.09 -3.28
CA LEU A 180 16.18 1.39 -2.18
C LEU A 180 16.84 1.21 -0.81
N ASP A 181 17.64 0.15 -0.61
CA ASP A 181 18.37 -0.04 0.64
C ASP A 181 19.39 1.08 0.87
N ALA A 182 20.13 1.48 -0.17
CA ALA A 182 21.08 2.57 -0.08
C ALA A 182 20.41 3.91 0.26
N ASP A 183 19.31 4.26 -0.41
CA ASP A 183 18.52 5.47 -0.15
C ASP A 183 17.98 5.49 1.29
N LEU A 184 17.48 4.36 1.79
CA LEU A 184 16.95 4.24 3.15
C LEU A 184 18.05 4.32 4.22
N VAL A 185 19.23 3.73 3.97
CA VAL A 185 20.39 3.84 4.87
C VAL A 185 20.88 5.29 4.95
N GLU A 186 20.95 5.98 3.81
CA GLU A 186 21.30 7.39 3.79
C GLU A 186 20.27 8.24 4.54
N ALA A 187 18.97 8.06 4.25
CA ALA A 187 17.89 8.76 4.94
C ALA A 187 17.94 8.53 6.46
N TYR A 188 18.19 7.29 6.90
CA TYR A 188 18.31 6.97 8.33
C TYR A 188 19.40 7.79 9.01
N SER A 189 20.54 8.00 8.35
CA SER A 189 21.65 8.78 8.87
C SER A 189 21.39 10.29 8.95
N GLN A 190 20.45 10.79 8.13
CA GLN A 190 20.09 12.21 8.04
C GLN A 190 19.05 12.62 9.08
N PHE A 191 18.29 11.68 9.67
CA PHE A 191 17.26 12.03 10.66
C PHE A 191 17.84 12.74 11.89
N ASN A 192 17.45 13.98 12.07
CA ASN A 192 17.74 14.81 13.23
C ASN A 192 16.56 14.80 14.21
N THR A 193 16.61 13.92 15.21
CA THR A 193 15.52 13.76 16.20
C THR A 193 15.44 14.92 17.22
N SER A 194 16.39 15.88 17.16
CA SER A 194 16.34 17.10 17.99
C SER A 194 15.41 18.18 17.43
N SER A 195 14.91 17.99 16.22
CA SER A 195 13.94 18.88 15.56
C SER A 195 12.75 18.10 15.03
N SER A 196 11.63 18.78 14.80
CA SER A 196 10.40 18.21 14.26
C SER A 196 10.06 18.83 12.91
N LEU A 197 9.22 18.16 12.11
CA LEU A 197 8.52 18.80 11.02
C LEU A 197 7.26 19.51 11.55
N SER A 198 6.68 20.39 10.72
CA SER A 198 5.44 21.08 11.06
C SER A 198 4.25 20.10 11.13
N ALA A 199 3.13 20.56 11.71
CA ALA A 199 1.89 19.77 11.81
C ALA A 199 1.28 19.37 10.43
N ALA A 200 1.78 19.92 9.32
CA ALA A 200 1.45 19.46 7.97
C ALA A 200 2.01 18.06 7.66
N GLU A 201 2.95 17.57 8.48
CA GLU A 201 3.36 16.16 8.48
C GLU A 201 2.23 15.33 9.12
N ILE A 202 1.39 14.70 8.28
CA ILE A 202 0.11 14.10 8.69
C ILE A 202 0.21 12.69 9.24
N LEU A 203 1.30 11.95 8.99
CA LEU A 203 1.45 10.54 9.35
C LEU A 203 1.92 10.36 10.80
N TYR A 204 2.96 11.08 11.20
CA TYR A 204 3.51 11.05 12.55
C TYR A 204 3.45 12.42 13.26
N LYS A 205 2.76 13.40 12.66
CA LYS A 205 2.57 14.76 13.21
C LYS A 205 3.88 15.46 13.53
N GLY A 206 4.89 15.24 12.68
CA GLY A 206 6.21 15.83 12.79
C GLY A 206 7.21 15.09 13.68
N ASP A 207 6.84 13.95 14.24
CA ASP A 207 7.73 13.15 15.10
C ASP A 207 8.78 12.39 14.27
N ILE A 208 10.00 12.89 14.27
CA ILE A 208 11.12 12.32 13.54
C ILE A 208 11.61 11.00 14.13
N SER A 209 11.42 10.78 15.43
CA SER A 209 11.80 9.50 16.06
C SER A 209 10.99 8.36 15.49
N LYS A 210 9.69 8.58 15.22
CA LYS A 210 8.82 7.58 14.58
C LYS A 210 9.18 7.34 13.12
N TRP A 211 9.52 8.39 12.37
CA TRP A 211 10.04 8.27 11.02
C TRP A 211 11.30 7.42 10.94
N LYS A 212 12.20 7.61 11.91
CA LYS A 212 13.43 6.84 12.02
C LYS A 212 13.17 5.35 12.29
N LYS A 213 12.25 5.04 13.20
CA LYS A 213 11.77 3.67 13.46
C LYS A 213 11.08 3.04 12.26
N PHE A 214 10.23 3.81 11.57
CA PHE A 214 9.58 3.35 10.33
C PHE A 214 10.59 3.00 9.24
N ASN A 215 11.59 3.87 9.02
CA ASN A 215 12.66 3.61 8.05
C ASN A 215 13.37 2.27 8.34
N ALA A 216 13.78 2.03 9.59
CA ALA A 216 14.42 0.78 9.99
C ALA A 216 13.49 -0.43 9.79
N SER A 217 12.21 -0.31 10.15
CA SER A 217 11.21 -1.38 9.93
C SER A 217 10.98 -1.66 8.45
N LEU A 218 10.90 -0.63 7.60
CA LEU A 218 10.77 -0.80 6.15
C LEU A 218 11.99 -1.53 5.56
N ARG A 219 13.21 -1.19 6.00
CA ARG A 219 14.43 -1.90 5.59
C ARG A 219 14.40 -3.37 5.99
N MET A 220 13.93 -3.70 7.20
CA MET A 220 13.77 -5.10 7.63
C MET A 220 12.77 -5.85 6.73
N MET A 221 11.67 -5.22 6.35
CA MET A 221 10.68 -5.82 5.44
C MET A 221 11.21 -6.06 4.03
N LEU A 222 11.99 -5.12 3.49
CA LEU A 222 12.64 -5.34 2.19
C LEU A 222 13.69 -6.45 2.28
N ALA A 223 14.47 -6.49 3.35
CA ALA A 223 15.53 -7.47 3.53
C ALA A 223 15.00 -8.90 3.68
N ILE A 224 13.88 -9.12 4.41
CA ILE A 224 13.35 -10.47 4.62
C ILE A 224 12.84 -11.10 3.31
N LYS A 225 12.37 -10.31 2.34
CA LYS A 225 11.96 -10.78 1.02
C LYS A 225 13.12 -11.39 0.20
N LEU A 226 14.35 -11.09 0.59
CA LEU A 226 15.56 -11.63 -0.05
C LEU A 226 15.95 -13.02 0.49
N ALA A 227 15.18 -13.58 1.40
CA ALA A 227 15.56 -14.80 2.14
C ALA A 227 15.86 -15.99 1.24
N ASP A 228 15.20 -16.11 0.11
CA ASP A 228 15.36 -17.26 -0.79
C ASP A 228 16.20 -16.93 -2.04
N VAL A 229 16.16 -15.68 -2.52
CA VAL A 229 16.89 -15.26 -3.74
C VAL A 229 18.32 -14.79 -3.44
N ALA A 230 18.55 -14.10 -2.34
CA ALA A 230 19.84 -13.53 -1.96
C ALA A 230 20.04 -13.53 -0.43
N PRO A 231 20.08 -14.73 0.22
CA PRO A 231 19.98 -14.88 1.68
C PRO A 231 21.09 -14.14 2.46
N GLU A 232 22.32 -14.14 1.98
CA GLU A 232 23.42 -13.45 2.65
C GLU A 232 23.26 -11.93 2.62
N THR A 233 22.81 -11.39 1.48
CA THR A 233 22.48 -9.97 1.34
C THR A 233 21.29 -9.60 2.24
N GLY A 234 20.23 -10.40 2.22
CA GLY A 234 19.05 -10.23 3.07
C GLY A 234 19.43 -10.20 4.55
N LYS A 235 20.22 -11.21 5.00
CA LYS A 235 20.72 -11.29 6.37
C LYS A 235 21.52 -10.05 6.79
N ALA A 236 22.47 -9.63 5.96
CA ALA A 236 23.32 -8.48 6.28
C ALA A 236 22.51 -7.17 6.40
N ARG A 237 21.59 -6.91 5.45
CA ARG A 237 20.72 -5.74 5.45
C ARG A 237 19.75 -5.78 6.64
N PHE A 238 19.16 -6.94 6.91
CA PHE A 238 18.24 -7.13 8.03
C PHE A 238 18.92 -6.85 9.38
N ALA A 239 20.06 -7.49 9.64
CA ALA A 239 20.80 -7.35 10.88
C ALA A 239 21.19 -5.88 11.15
N LYS A 240 21.58 -5.14 10.10
CA LYS A 240 21.87 -3.71 10.22
C LYS A 240 20.63 -2.90 10.55
N ALA A 241 19.51 -3.13 9.86
CA ALA A 241 18.25 -2.43 10.09
C ALA A 241 17.69 -2.72 11.51
N TYR A 242 17.80 -3.96 11.97
CA TYR A 242 17.42 -4.37 13.32
C TYR A 242 18.27 -3.68 14.40
N ALA A 243 19.58 -3.56 14.19
CA ALA A 243 20.48 -2.83 15.10
C ALA A 243 20.21 -1.31 15.12
N ASP A 244 19.74 -0.75 14.02
CA ASP A 244 19.31 0.65 13.92
C ASP A 244 18.00 0.93 14.71
N GLY A 245 17.19 -0.09 15.02
CA GLY A 245 16.00 -0.02 15.87
C GLY A 245 14.71 0.28 15.11
N GLY A 246 13.84 -0.74 15.03
CA GLY A 246 12.50 -0.62 14.43
C GLY A 246 11.43 -0.13 15.40
N MET A 247 10.17 -0.33 15.00
CA MET A 247 8.99 -0.03 15.82
C MET A 247 8.98 -0.84 17.11
N THR A 248 8.58 -0.21 18.23
CA THR A 248 8.56 -0.82 19.57
C THR A 248 7.21 -0.73 20.26
N GLU A 249 6.32 0.14 19.81
CA GLU A 249 4.98 0.31 20.34
C GLU A 249 3.95 0.52 19.22
N VAL A 250 2.67 0.28 19.48
CA VAL A 250 1.60 0.40 18.48
C VAL A 250 1.58 1.80 17.84
N ALA A 251 1.87 2.84 18.63
CA ALA A 251 1.91 4.22 18.16
C ALA A 251 3.10 4.55 17.23
N ASP A 252 4.09 3.66 17.11
CA ASP A 252 5.18 3.78 16.13
C ASP A 252 4.73 3.29 14.73
N GLY A 253 3.62 2.56 14.67
CA GLY A 253 3.12 1.97 13.45
C GLY A 253 2.84 3.01 12.36
N PHE A 254 3.11 2.63 11.11
CA PHE A 254 2.78 3.44 9.95
C PHE A 254 1.31 3.23 9.61
N HIS A 255 0.49 4.15 10.10
CA HIS A 255 -0.97 4.09 10.02
C HIS A 255 -1.51 5.31 9.27
N TYR A 256 -2.67 5.14 8.63
CA TYR A 256 -3.41 6.24 8.04
C TYR A 256 -4.80 6.36 8.68
N THR A 257 -5.05 7.50 9.32
CA THR A 257 -6.38 7.84 9.88
C THR A 257 -7.10 8.75 8.90
N PHE A 258 -8.28 8.34 8.48
CA PHE A 258 -9.09 9.10 7.53
C PHE A 258 -9.73 10.33 8.18
N ASP A 259 -10.01 11.35 7.36
CA ASP A 259 -10.67 12.58 7.81
C ASP A 259 -12.19 12.41 7.79
N GLY A 260 -12.76 12.11 8.95
CA GLY A 260 -14.20 11.94 9.11
C GLY A 260 -15.04 13.22 8.99
N THR A 261 -14.42 14.37 8.74
CA THR A 261 -15.12 15.65 8.59
C THR A 261 -15.31 16.06 7.13
N ASN A 262 -14.56 15.45 6.21
CA ASN A 262 -14.61 15.75 4.78
C ASN A 262 -15.07 14.53 3.98
N PRO A 263 -16.24 14.57 3.29
CA PRO A 263 -16.76 13.46 2.49
C PRO A 263 -15.79 12.91 1.44
N ASP A 264 -14.94 13.73 0.86
CA ASP A 264 -13.94 13.32 -0.14
C ASP A 264 -12.75 12.55 0.48
N ARG A 265 -12.70 12.51 1.81
CA ARG A 265 -11.60 11.91 2.59
C ARG A 265 -12.07 10.86 3.58
N TYR A 266 -13.31 10.40 3.47
CA TYR A 266 -13.81 9.29 4.28
C TYR A 266 -13.07 7.99 3.98
N ALA A 267 -13.02 7.11 4.98
CA ALA A 267 -12.49 5.77 4.79
C ALA A 267 -13.25 5.06 3.65
N PRO A 268 -12.54 4.33 2.76
CA PRO A 268 -13.15 3.69 1.59
C PRO A 268 -14.32 2.76 1.96
N MET A 269 -14.18 2.00 3.05
CA MET A 269 -15.25 1.11 3.51
C MET A 269 -16.52 1.84 3.95
N TYR A 270 -16.43 3.09 4.41
CA TYR A 270 -17.58 3.93 4.70
C TYR A 270 -18.27 4.38 3.41
N SER A 271 -17.52 4.84 2.42
CA SER A 271 -18.04 5.38 1.16
C SER A 271 -18.76 4.32 0.31
N VAL A 272 -18.30 3.07 0.35
CA VAL A 272 -18.91 1.95 -0.39
C VAL A 272 -20.21 1.47 0.26
N GLY A 273 -20.41 1.74 1.55
CA GLY A 273 -21.52 1.21 2.34
C GLY A 273 -22.82 1.98 2.33
N ASN A 274 -22.91 3.15 1.66
CA ASN A 274 -24.02 4.10 1.82
C ASN A 274 -24.07 4.81 3.20
N ALA A 275 -24.02 6.14 3.19
CA ALA A 275 -23.94 7.03 4.36
C ALA A 275 -25.06 6.85 5.42
N ASN A 276 -26.05 6.02 5.19
CA ASN A 276 -27.18 5.79 6.07
C ASN A 276 -27.22 4.40 6.72
N ASN A 277 -26.20 3.56 6.51
CA ASN A 277 -26.22 2.21 7.03
C ASN A 277 -24.80 1.79 7.47
N ALA A 278 -24.43 2.18 8.69
CA ALA A 278 -23.13 1.88 9.30
C ALA A 278 -22.87 0.36 9.50
N SER A 279 -23.88 -0.48 9.30
CA SER A 279 -23.77 -1.94 9.35
C SER A 279 -23.50 -2.58 8.01
N ALA A 280 -23.32 -1.80 6.95
CA ALA A 280 -23.39 -2.41 5.65
C ALA A 280 -22.40 -1.84 4.68
N ASN A 281 -21.19 -2.23 4.84
CA ASN A 281 -20.47 -2.50 3.63
C ASN A 281 -20.99 -3.79 3.02
N GLN A 282 -22.15 -3.67 2.36
CA GLN A 282 -22.81 -4.81 1.74
C GLN A 282 -22.12 -5.29 0.48
N ASN A 283 -21.07 -4.61 0.02
CA ASN A 283 -20.35 -4.99 -1.19
C ASN A 283 -19.18 -5.94 -0.89
N PHE A 284 -18.57 -5.83 0.29
CA PHE A 284 -17.42 -6.63 0.69
C PHE A 284 -17.71 -7.34 2.00
N VAL A 285 -17.52 -8.63 2.00
CA VAL A 285 -17.77 -9.53 3.12
C VAL A 285 -16.49 -10.32 3.45
N PRO A 286 -16.38 -10.93 4.63
CA PRO A 286 -15.26 -11.78 4.95
C PRO A 286 -15.07 -12.90 3.94
N ASN A 287 -13.83 -13.14 3.53
CA ASN A 287 -13.50 -14.32 2.73
C ASN A 287 -13.47 -15.58 3.60
N LYS A 288 -13.87 -16.71 3.01
CA LYS A 288 -13.86 -18.00 3.70
C LYS A 288 -12.45 -18.39 4.20
N ILE A 289 -11.38 -18.00 3.50
CA ILE A 289 -10.00 -18.33 3.85
C ILE A 289 -9.64 -17.77 5.23
N ILE A 290 -9.80 -16.45 5.43
CA ILE A 290 -9.49 -15.82 6.73
C ILE A 290 -10.42 -16.33 7.83
N VAL A 291 -11.71 -16.52 7.54
CA VAL A 291 -12.68 -17.02 8.52
C VAL A 291 -12.35 -18.44 8.96
N ASP A 292 -12.00 -19.33 8.03
CA ASP A 292 -11.66 -20.70 8.35
C ASP A 292 -10.36 -20.79 9.15
N LEU A 293 -9.34 -20.02 8.80
CA LEU A 293 -8.10 -19.95 9.58
C LEU A 293 -8.33 -19.43 11.00
N LEU A 294 -9.12 -18.37 11.17
CA LEU A 294 -9.47 -17.87 12.51
C LEU A 294 -10.22 -18.91 13.33
N LYS A 295 -11.07 -19.73 12.71
CA LYS A 295 -11.73 -20.88 13.38
C LYS A 295 -10.76 -21.98 13.75
N GLU A 296 -9.88 -22.37 12.83
CA GLU A 296 -8.88 -23.43 13.04
C GLU A 296 -8.01 -23.11 14.25
N TYR A 297 -7.54 -21.88 14.32
CA TYR A 297 -6.71 -21.41 15.42
C TYR A 297 -7.50 -21.01 16.67
N GLN A 298 -8.83 -21.00 16.62
CA GLN A 298 -9.70 -20.44 17.69
C GLN A 298 -9.26 -19.02 18.07
N ASP A 299 -8.99 -18.21 17.05
CA ASP A 299 -8.38 -16.90 17.15
C ASP A 299 -9.44 -15.83 17.46
N PRO A 300 -9.40 -15.19 18.62
CA PRO A 300 -10.40 -14.21 19.02
C PRO A 300 -10.39 -12.91 18.20
N ARG A 301 -9.37 -12.68 17.32
CA ARG A 301 -9.41 -11.59 16.33
C ARG A 301 -10.64 -11.68 15.41
N MET A 302 -11.21 -12.88 15.25
CA MET A 302 -12.52 -13.08 14.61
C MET A 302 -13.54 -12.05 15.06
N PHE A 303 -13.64 -11.81 16.36
CA PHE A 303 -14.67 -10.98 16.98
C PHE A 303 -14.37 -9.47 16.86
N SER A 304 -13.12 -9.11 16.56
CA SER A 304 -12.74 -7.73 16.27
C SER A 304 -12.83 -7.39 14.78
N TYR A 305 -12.59 -8.38 13.92
CA TYR A 305 -12.62 -8.19 12.48
C TYR A 305 -14.02 -8.23 11.91
N PHE A 306 -14.90 -9.07 12.48
CA PHE A 306 -16.19 -9.39 11.91
C PHE A 306 -17.33 -9.24 12.93
N THR A 307 -18.53 -9.05 12.39
CA THR A 307 -19.77 -8.99 13.16
C THR A 307 -20.83 -9.93 12.56
N LEU A 308 -21.79 -10.33 13.39
CA LEU A 308 -22.95 -11.12 12.97
C LEU A 308 -24.08 -10.27 12.37
N ASP A 309 -23.87 -8.96 12.17
CA ASP A 309 -24.77 -8.10 11.39
C ASP A 309 -24.50 -8.36 9.89
N GLY A 310 -24.96 -9.49 9.39
CA GLY A 310 -24.60 -10.02 8.07
C GLY A 310 -25.20 -9.26 6.88
N TYR A 311 -24.78 -9.66 5.68
CA TYR A 311 -25.10 -9.01 4.40
C TYR A 311 -26.60 -8.77 4.13
N LYS A 312 -27.47 -9.70 4.50
CA LYS A 312 -28.94 -9.58 4.33
C LYS A 312 -29.71 -9.75 5.63
N GLY A 313 -29.13 -9.35 6.72
CA GLY A 313 -29.74 -9.41 8.03
C GLY A 313 -28.85 -10.09 9.06
N LYS A 314 -29.34 -10.10 10.28
CA LYS A 314 -28.57 -10.63 11.41
C LYS A 314 -28.31 -12.13 11.25
N VAL A 315 -27.07 -12.55 11.42
CA VAL A 315 -26.69 -13.97 11.48
C VAL A 315 -26.99 -14.49 12.89
N GLU A 316 -27.60 -15.65 12.98
CA GLU A 316 -27.88 -16.28 14.27
C GLU A 316 -26.62 -16.83 14.92
N GLY A 317 -26.51 -16.68 16.23
CA GLY A 317 -25.41 -17.17 17.04
C GLY A 317 -24.96 -16.16 18.08
N ALA A 318 -24.15 -16.62 19.01
CA ALA A 318 -23.49 -15.73 19.97
C ALA A 318 -22.26 -15.06 19.35
N ALA A 319 -22.03 -13.80 19.70
CA ALA A 319 -20.91 -13.02 19.15
C ALA A 319 -19.53 -13.62 19.48
N ASN A 320 -19.41 -14.46 20.49
CA ASN A 320 -18.21 -15.18 20.88
C ASN A 320 -18.20 -16.66 20.43
N ASP A 321 -19.13 -17.07 19.57
CA ASP A 321 -19.14 -18.41 18.97
C ASP A 321 -18.48 -18.38 17.59
N PHE A 322 -17.30 -18.97 17.47
CA PHE A 322 -16.59 -19.07 16.20
C PHE A 322 -17.42 -19.70 15.08
N ASN A 323 -18.31 -20.67 15.41
CA ASN A 323 -19.11 -21.38 14.42
C ASN A 323 -20.21 -20.51 13.79
N ALA A 324 -20.63 -19.44 14.48
CA ALA A 324 -21.60 -18.49 13.95
C ALA A 324 -21.07 -17.70 12.74
N TYR A 325 -19.76 -17.51 12.64
CA TYR A 325 -19.15 -16.73 11.56
C TYR A 325 -18.94 -17.59 10.31
N LYS A 326 -19.34 -17.06 9.17
CA LYS A 326 -19.14 -17.68 7.86
C LYS A 326 -18.57 -16.65 6.90
N GLY A 327 -17.66 -17.07 6.04
CA GLY A 327 -17.09 -16.27 4.96
C GLY A 327 -17.53 -16.78 3.59
N VAL A 328 -17.43 -15.92 2.60
CA VAL A 328 -17.72 -16.25 1.19
C VAL A 328 -16.51 -16.93 0.57
N PRO A 329 -16.69 -18.00 -0.21
CA PRO A 329 -15.60 -18.64 -0.94
C PRO A 329 -14.90 -17.67 -1.89
N PHE A 330 -13.60 -17.84 -2.04
CA PHE A 330 -12.80 -17.05 -2.95
C PHE A 330 -13.13 -17.38 -4.41
N GLY A 331 -13.34 -16.33 -5.24
CA GLY A 331 -13.45 -16.48 -6.70
C GLY A 331 -14.61 -17.35 -7.18
N GLY A 332 -15.66 -17.52 -6.40
CA GLY A 332 -16.73 -18.47 -6.69
C GLY A 332 -17.81 -17.97 -7.63
N GLY A 333 -17.91 -18.53 -8.82
CA GLY A 333 -19.14 -18.67 -9.55
C GLY A 333 -19.67 -17.42 -10.29
N THR A 334 -20.90 -17.51 -10.74
CA THR A 334 -21.65 -16.40 -11.34
C THR A 334 -22.06 -15.38 -10.29
N ASN A 335 -22.46 -14.18 -10.71
CA ASN A 335 -22.94 -13.12 -9.80
C ASN A 335 -24.08 -13.63 -8.86
N ASN A 336 -24.97 -14.50 -9.34
CA ASN A 336 -26.04 -15.05 -8.52
C ASN A 336 -25.53 -16.02 -7.45
N GLU A 337 -24.56 -16.87 -7.78
CA GLU A 337 -23.95 -17.82 -6.83
C GLU A 337 -23.17 -17.06 -5.73
N VAL A 338 -22.48 -15.98 -6.09
CA VAL A 338 -21.81 -15.09 -5.12
C VAL A 338 -22.83 -14.45 -4.17
N ILE A 339 -23.93 -13.92 -4.71
CA ILE A 339 -25.02 -13.33 -3.91
C ILE A 339 -25.64 -14.36 -2.95
N GLU A 340 -25.90 -15.56 -3.43
CA GLU A 340 -26.46 -16.65 -2.62
C GLU A 340 -25.48 -17.10 -1.53
N SER A 341 -24.20 -17.22 -1.85
CA SER A 341 -23.17 -17.63 -0.89
C SER A 341 -22.92 -16.59 0.20
N ALA A 342 -23.19 -15.31 -0.06
CA ALA A 342 -23.06 -14.23 0.91
C ALA A 342 -24.22 -14.18 1.92
N VAL A 343 -25.35 -14.82 1.63
CA VAL A 343 -26.49 -14.88 2.58
C VAL A 343 -26.12 -15.70 3.81
N GLY A 344 -26.28 -15.12 4.99
CA GLY A 344 -25.92 -15.75 6.26
C GLY A 344 -24.42 -15.75 6.57
N CYS A 345 -23.62 -15.01 5.81
CA CYS A 345 -22.22 -14.72 6.14
C CYS A 345 -22.10 -13.52 7.09
N ALA A 346 -21.01 -13.48 7.85
CA ALA A 346 -20.63 -12.36 8.68
C ALA A 346 -20.35 -11.10 7.84
N SER A 347 -20.29 -9.95 8.46
CA SER A 347 -19.84 -8.68 7.87
C SER A 347 -18.54 -8.22 8.50
N VAL A 348 -17.84 -7.31 7.81
CA VAL A 348 -16.72 -6.58 8.39
C VAL A 348 -17.23 -5.73 9.56
N HIS A 349 -16.50 -5.71 10.66
CA HIS A 349 -16.89 -4.98 11.87
C HIS A 349 -17.05 -3.48 11.58
N ALA A 350 -18.09 -2.86 12.17
CA ALA A 350 -18.48 -1.48 11.90
C ALA A 350 -17.34 -0.44 12.09
N THR A 351 -16.42 -0.69 13.01
CA THR A 351 -15.30 0.22 13.29
C THR A 351 -14.32 0.40 12.11
N TYR A 352 -14.26 -0.57 11.19
CA TYR A 352 -13.53 -0.40 9.93
C TYR A 352 -14.30 0.41 8.89
N CYS A 353 -15.62 0.53 9.09
CA CYS A 353 -16.53 1.24 8.19
C CYS A 353 -16.89 2.64 8.71
N GLU A 354 -16.23 3.14 9.73
CA GLU A 354 -16.40 4.52 10.21
C GLU A 354 -15.71 5.51 9.24
N PRO A 355 -16.24 6.73 9.07
CA PRO A 355 -15.66 7.70 8.13
C PRO A 355 -14.24 8.11 8.48
N ASN A 356 -13.87 8.04 9.78
CA ASN A 356 -12.54 8.35 10.31
C ASN A 356 -11.77 7.09 10.73
N ALA A 357 -12.06 5.94 10.15
CA ALA A 357 -11.35 4.71 10.48
C ALA A 357 -9.83 4.86 10.29
N THR A 358 -9.06 4.14 11.11
CA THR A 358 -7.60 4.05 10.99
C THR A 358 -7.23 2.72 10.37
N TYR A 359 -6.49 2.74 9.26
CA TYR A 359 -5.95 1.53 8.67
C TYR A 359 -4.45 1.44 8.90
N GLY A 360 -4.00 0.26 9.33
CA GLY A 360 -2.58 -0.05 9.42
C GLY A 360 -2.00 -0.20 8.01
N ILE A 361 -0.83 0.37 7.78
CA ILE A 361 -0.07 0.15 6.54
C ILE A 361 1.08 -0.79 6.87
N ILE A 362 1.97 -0.37 7.77
CA ILE A 362 3.00 -1.21 8.37
C ILE A 362 2.82 -1.14 9.88
N THR A 363 2.36 -2.24 10.47
CA THR A 363 2.03 -2.29 11.90
C THR A 363 3.19 -2.81 12.74
N LEU A 364 3.15 -2.54 14.04
CA LEU A 364 4.07 -3.18 15.00
C LEU A 364 3.98 -4.71 14.93
N ALA A 365 2.75 -5.25 14.79
CA ALA A 365 2.55 -6.69 14.68
C ALA A 365 3.33 -7.29 13.51
N ARG A 366 3.25 -6.66 12.33
CA ARG A 366 4.01 -7.10 11.17
C ARG A 366 5.51 -7.00 11.40
N THR A 367 5.99 -5.88 11.97
CA THR A 367 7.40 -5.67 12.27
C THR A 367 7.94 -6.77 13.20
N LYS A 368 7.23 -7.05 14.30
CA LYS A 368 7.62 -8.09 15.26
C LYS A 368 7.60 -9.51 14.67
N LEU A 369 6.63 -9.82 13.82
CA LEU A 369 6.57 -11.13 13.16
C LEU A 369 7.64 -11.28 12.06
N VAL A 370 8.08 -10.20 11.42
CA VAL A 370 9.23 -10.19 10.52
C VAL A 370 10.54 -10.36 11.30
N GLU A 371 10.67 -9.72 12.47
CA GLU A 371 11.79 -9.93 13.40
C GLU A 371 11.83 -11.39 13.91
N ALA A 372 10.67 -11.98 14.23
CA ALA A 372 10.57 -13.37 14.65
C ALA A 372 11.04 -14.35 13.55
N GLU A 373 10.66 -14.10 12.29
CA GLU A 373 11.12 -14.87 11.14
C GLU A 373 12.65 -14.78 10.98
N ALA A 374 13.20 -13.59 11.07
CA ALA A 374 14.66 -13.38 10.99
C ALA A 374 15.40 -14.06 12.14
N ALA A 375 14.85 -14.08 13.35
CA ALA A 375 15.39 -14.82 14.49
C ALA A 375 15.33 -16.33 14.25
N ALA A 376 14.21 -16.88 13.75
CA ALA A 376 14.06 -18.28 13.41
C ALA A 376 15.03 -18.71 12.29
N ARG A 377 15.34 -17.81 11.35
CA ARG A 377 16.36 -18.01 10.31
C ARG A 377 17.80 -17.89 10.84
N GLY A 378 18.02 -17.44 12.07
CA GLY A 378 19.34 -17.18 12.64
C GLY A 378 20.02 -15.93 12.04
N TRP A 379 19.26 -14.96 11.58
CA TRP A 379 19.78 -13.72 11.02
C TRP A 379 20.10 -12.69 12.08
N ILE A 380 19.40 -12.73 13.21
CA ILE A 380 19.59 -11.87 14.38
C ILE A 380 19.71 -12.72 15.66
N ASN A 381 20.41 -12.18 16.65
CA ASN A 381 20.52 -12.82 17.96
C ASN A 381 19.37 -12.35 18.86
N ALA A 382 18.18 -12.90 18.63
CA ALA A 382 16.97 -12.65 19.41
C ALA A 382 16.18 -13.95 19.57
N ASP A 383 15.32 -14.00 20.58
CA ASP A 383 14.45 -15.13 20.82
C ASP A 383 13.21 -15.08 19.91
N ALA A 384 13.10 -16.05 19.01
CA ALA A 384 12.03 -16.07 18.01
C ALA A 384 10.64 -16.23 18.64
N GLU A 385 10.51 -17.01 19.73
CA GLU A 385 9.22 -17.22 20.41
C GLU A 385 8.75 -15.94 21.10
N THR A 386 9.65 -15.22 21.75
CA THR A 386 9.35 -13.92 22.36
C THR A 386 8.85 -12.93 21.32
N LEU A 387 9.58 -12.75 20.21
CA LEU A 387 9.17 -11.83 19.14
C LEU A 387 7.86 -12.25 18.47
N TYR A 388 7.63 -13.54 18.31
CA TYR A 388 6.41 -14.11 17.77
C TYR A 388 5.19 -13.77 18.65
N LYS A 389 5.30 -13.99 19.97
CA LYS A 389 4.25 -13.66 20.94
C LYS A 389 4.02 -12.13 21.02
N GLU A 390 5.09 -11.34 21.00
CA GLU A 390 4.99 -9.88 20.91
C GLU A 390 4.23 -9.43 19.65
N GLY A 391 4.50 -10.05 18.50
CA GLY A 391 3.81 -9.75 17.24
C GLY A 391 2.32 -10.09 17.29
N ILE A 392 1.96 -11.25 17.84
CA ILE A 392 0.56 -11.63 18.06
C ILE A 392 -0.11 -10.62 18.99
N LYS A 393 0.51 -10.31 20.12
CA LYS A 393 -0.02 -9.34 21.09
C LYS A 393 -0.20 -7.96 20.46
N ALA A 394 0.77 -7.48 19.71
CA ALA A 394 0.70 -6.18 19.04
C ALA A 394 -0.48 -6.09 18.05
N SER A 395 -0.88 -7.20 17.43
CA SER A 395 -2.07 -7.26 16.59
C SER A 395 -3.36 -7.01 17.41
N PHE A 396 -3.48 -7.61 18.60
CA PHE A 396 -4.60 -7.35 19.50
C PHE A 396 -4.59 -5.93 20.04
N ASP A 397 -3.42 -5.42 20.40
CA ASP A 397 -3.26 -4.06 20.91
C ASP A 397 -3.64 -3.01 19.83
N PHE A 398 -3.33 -3.28 18.55
CA PHE A 398 -3.78 -2.46 17.43
C PHE A 398 -5.31 -2.42 17.34
N GLN A 399 -5.97 -3.58 17.45
CA GLN A 399 -7.43 -3.65 17.44
C GLN A 399 -8.04 -2.90 18.63
N ALA A 400 -7.47 -3.07 19.81
CA ALA A 400 -7.95 -2.39 21.01
C ALA A 400 -7.80 -0.85 20.94
N THR A 401 -6.75 -0.39 20.24
CA THR A 401 -6.43 1.04 20.11
C THR A 401 -7.31 1.74 19.07
N TYR A 402 -7.51 1.12 17.90
CA TYR A 402 -8.11 1.78 16.74
C TYR A 402 -9.49 1.24 16.34
N HIS A 403 -9.87 0.06 16.83
CA HIS A 403 -11.11 -0.62 16.44
C HIS A 403 -11.85 -1.14 17.67
N THR A 404 -12.04 -2.46 17.73
CA THR A 404 -12.75 -3.11 18.85
C THR A 404 -11.83 -4.08 19.54
N ALA A 405 -11.64 -3.90 20.85
CA ALA A 405 -10.93 -4.85 21.67
C ALA A 405 -11.68 -6.18 21.75
N VAL A 406 -11.00 -7.29 21.47
CA VAL A 406 -11.59 -8.64 21.55
C VAL A 406 -12.10 -8.99 22.94
N THR A 407 -11.49 -8.43 23.98
CA THR A 407 -11.89 -8.62 25.39
C THR A 407 -13.33 -8.19 25.67
N LYS A 408 -13.87 -7.23 24.91
CA LYS A 408 -15.28 -6.83 25.03
C LYS A 408 -16.29 -7.93 24.66
N ILE A 409 -15.83 -8.93 23.88
CA ILE A 409 -16.67 -9.99 23.33
C ILE A 409 -16.26 -11.36 23.90
N ALA A 410 -14.98 -11.64 23.97
CA ALA A 410 -14.43 -12.93 24.35
C ALA A 410 -14.00 -13.03 25.84
N GLY A 411 -14.02 -11.91 26.59
CA GLY A 411 -13.62 -11.83 28.00
C GLY A 411 -12.18 -11.36 28.21
N ASP A 412 -11.88 -10.94 29.41
CA ASP A 412 -10.63 -10.21 29.76
C ASP A 412 -9.35 -11.00 29.47
N ASN A 413 -9.37 -12.32 29.63
CA ASN A 413 -8.21 -13.19 29.45
C ASN A 413 -8.03 -13.69 28.00
N ALA A 414 -8.94 -13.39 27.09
CA ALA A 414 -8.98 -14.00 25.75
C ALA A 414 -7.67 -13.85 24.95
N VAL A 415 -6.98 -12.74 25.12
CA VAL A 415 -5.70 -12.48 24.43
C VAL A 415 -4.60 -13.35 25.03
N GLU A 416 -4.49 -13.37 26.34
CA GLU A 416 -3.45 -14.12 27.06
C GLU A 416 -3.66 -15.63 26.88
N ASP A 417 -4.90 -16.11 27.01
CA ASP A 417 -5.27 -17.51 26.80
C ASP A 417 -4.93 -17.96 25.38
N TYR A 418 -5.17 -17.10 24.37
CA TYR A 418 -4.84 -17.41 22.98
C TYR A 418 -3.34 -17.49 22.76
N ILE A 419 -2.58 -16.50 23.21
CA ILE A 419 -1.11 -16.43 23.00
C ILE A 419 -0.40 -17.62 23.65
N ASN A 420 -0.91 -18.13 24.78
CA ASN A 420 -0.34 -19.25 25.50
C ASN A 420 -0.99 -20.59 25.15
N SER A 421 -1.91 -20.64 24.19
CA SER A 421 -2.54 -21.89 23.76
C SER A 421 -1.61 -22.76 22.92
N GLU A 422 -1.83 -24.07 22.97
CA GLU A 422 -1.10 -25.03 22.11
C GLU A 422 -1.31 -24.77 20.61
N LYS A 423 -2.41 -24.12 20.25
CA LYS A 423 -2.75 -23.81 18.84
C LYS A 423 -1.80 -22.82 18.19
N VAL A 424 -1.16 -21.97 18.99
CA VAL A 424 -0.22 -20.95 18.52
C VAL A 424 1.18 -21.15 19.09
N ALA A 425 1.46 -22.29 19.69
CA ALA A 425 2.81 -22.63 20.13
C ALA A 425 3.78 -22.60 18.94
N LEU A 426 4.93 -21.92 19.10
CA LEU A 426 5.93 -21.86 18.04
C LEU A 426 6.64 -23.22 17.93
N PRO A 427 6.62 -23.89 16.76
CA PRO A 427 7.34 -25.16 16.58
C PRO A 427 8.86 -25.02 16.75
N ALA A 428 9.52 -26.06 17.23
CA ALA A 428 10.99 -26.09 17.36
C ALA A 428 11.70 -26.28 15.99
N ASP A 429 11.04 -26.92 15.04
CA ASP A 429 11.55 -27.04 13.67
C ASP A 429 11.51 -25.68 12.97
N LYS A 430 12.61 -25.31 12.32
CA LYS A 430 12.78 -24.00 11.70
C LYS A 430 11.73 -23.70 10.64
N ASP A 431 11.47 -24.63 9.74
CA ASP A 431 10.57 -24.38 8.61
C ASP A 431 9.11 -24.37 9.08
N ALA A 432 8.77 -25.23 10.04
CA ALA A 432 7.48 -25.20 10.72
C ALA A 432 7.30 -23.91 11.54
N ALA A 433 8.34 -23.40 12.20
CA ALA A 433 8.31 -22.12 12.91
C ALA A 433 8.06 -20.95 11.95
N ILE A 434 8.76 -20.91 10.82
CA ILE A 434 8.54 -19.87 9.79
C ILE A 434 7.10 -19.93 9.27
N LYS A 435 6.56 -21.11 8.99
CA LYS A 435 5.16 -21.27 8.58
C LYS A 435 4.17 -20.74 9.63
N ALA A 436 4.40 -21.04 10.91
CA ALA A 436 3.57 -20.53 12.01
C ALA A 436 3.64 -19.01 12.11
N ILE A 437 4.84 -18.42 12.01
CA ILE A 437 5.06 -16.97 12.04
C ILE A 437 4.34 -16.29 10.87
N VAL A 438 4.50 -16.79 9.65
CA VAL A 438 3.85 -16.22 8.46
C VAL A 438 2.33 -16.36 8.53
N THR A 439 1.81 -17.47 9.07
CA THR A 439 0.38 -17.63 9.32
C THR A 439 -0.15 -16.57 10.28
N GLN A 440 0.56 -16.31 11.39
CA GLN A 440 0.17 -15.23 12.30
C GLN A 440 0.32 -13.84 11.67
N ARG A 441 1.30 -13.64 10.80
CA ARG A 441 1.47 -12.41 10.02
C ARG A 441 0.30 -12.19 9.06
N PHE A 442 -0.19 -13.25 8.41
CA PHE A 442 -1.43 -13.20 7.63
C PHE A 442 -2.62 -12.85 8.52
N LEU A 443 -2.84 -13.57 9.63
CA LEU A 443 -3.96 -13.33 10.53
C LEU A 443 -3.96 -11.90 11.12
N ALA A 444 -2.77 -11.32 11.37
CA ALA A 444 -2.61 -9.94 11.83
C ALA A 444 -2.81 -8.90 10.73
N GLY A 445 -2.78 -9.30 9.46
CA GLY A 445 -2.77 -8.41 8.28
C GLY A 445 -4.14 -7.97 7.79
N PHE A 446 -5.24 -8.35 8.45
CA PHE A 446 -6.58 -7.94 8.04
C PHE A 446 -6.72 -6.41 8.04
N MET A 447 -7.20 -5.85 6.93
CA MET A 447 -7.35 -4.40 6.69
C MET A 447 -6.05 -3.60 6.89
N THR A 448 -4.91 -4.21 6.53
CA THR A 448 -3.61 -3.56 6.46
C THR A 448 -3.07 -3.53 5.02
N ASP A 449 -1.77 -3.51 4.80
CA ASP A 449 -1.16 -3.51 3.47
C ASP A 449 -1.31 -4.87 2.77
N GLY A 450 -2.25 -4.97 1.84
CA GLY A 450 -2.51 -6.18 1.09
C GLY A 450 -1.40 -6.58 0.11
N ILE A 451 -0.55 -5.64 -0.33
CA ILE A 451 0.63 -5.96 -1.16
C ILE A 451 1.64 -6.75 -0.35
N GLU A 452 1.80 -6.42 0.94
CA GLU A 452 2.68 -7.20 1.81
C GLU A 452 2.13 -8.62 2.06
N ALA A 453 0.82 -8.77 2.25
CA ALA A 453 0.20 -10.09 2.38
C ALA A 453 0.33 -10.90 1.06
N TRP A 454 0.22 -10.24 -0.09
CA TRP A 454 0.44 -10.89 -1.39
C TRP A 454 1.91 -11.28 -1.58
N SER A 455 2.86 -10.49 -1.09
CA SER A 455 4.28 -10.82 -1.09
C SER A 455 4.57 -12.03 -0.21
N ASP A 456 3.99 -12.09 0.99
CA ASP A 456 4.10 -13.25 1.88
C ASP A 456 3.56 -14.52 1.21
N TRP A 457 2.40 -14.43 0.55
CA TRP A 457 1.86 -15.56 -0.19
C TRP A 457 2.81 -16.03 -1.30
N ARG A 458 3.36 -15.12 -2.09
CA ARG A 458 4.28 -15.47 -3.19
C ARG A 458 5.54 -16.19 -2.68
N ILE A 459 6.06 -15.79 -1.52
CA ILE A 459 7.27 -16.37 -0.92
C ILE A 459 6.95 -17.69 -0.21
N HIS A 460 5.84 -17.77 0.53
CA HIS A 460 5.57 -18.85 1.49
C HIS A 460 4.37 -19.71 1.14
N ASN A 461 3.57 -19.34 0.13
CA ASN A 461 2.29 -19.98 -0.20
C ASN A 461 1.32 -20.04 1.01
N ILE A 462 1.27 -18.98 1.80
CA ILE A 462 0.40 -18.84 2.98
C ILE A 462 -0.44 -17.57 2.85
N PRO A 463 -1.78 -17.71 2.91
CA PRO A 463 -2.56 -18.96 2.98
C PRO A 463 -2.54 -19.71 1.65
N THR A 464 -2.85 -21.00 1.67
CA THR A 464 -2.96 -21.77 0.43
C THR A 464 -4.23 -21.39 -0.33
N PHE A 465 -4.07 -21.06 -1.60
CA PHE A 465 -5.18 -20.80 -2.52
C PHE A 465 -5.38 -21.99 -3.46
N THR A 466 -6.64 -22.23 -3.80
CA THR A 466 -7.00 -23.19 -4.84
C THR A 466 -7.89 -22.49 -5.85
N LEU A 467 -7.53 -22.58 -7.12
CA LEU A 467 -8.37 -22.06 -8.20
C LEU A 467 -9.71 -22.80 -8.21
N THR A 468 -10.79 -22.05 -8.33
CA THR A 468 -12.12 -22.62 -8.57
C THR A 468 -12.21 -23.08 -10.03
N GLN A 469 -13.17 -23.99 -10.33
CA GLN A 469 -13.40 -24.42 -11.71
C GLN A 469 -13.73 -23.23 -12.61
N SER A 470 -14.52 -22.27 -12.14
CA SER A 470 -14.83 -21.05 -12.89
C SER A 470 -13.57 -20.26 -13.27
N GLN A 471 -12.61 -20.11 -12.36
CA GLN A 471 -11.34 -19.44 -12.65
C GLN A 471 -10.50 -20.19 -13.68
N ILE A 472 -10.50 -21.53 -13.65
CA ILE A 472 -9.83 -22.38 -14.65
C ILE A 472 -10.53 -22.23 -16.00
N ASP A 473 -11.84 -22.25 -16.04
CA ASP A 473 -12.64 -22.09 -17.27
C ASP A 473 -12.45 -20.69 -17.90
N GLU A 474 -12.13 -19.69 -17.10
CA GLU A 474 -11.73 -18.34 -17.56
C GLU A 474 -10.28 -18.29 -18.08
N GLY A 475 -9.57 -19.41 -18.11
CA GLY A 475 -8.22 -19.53 -18.63
C GLY A 475 -7.11 -19.13 -17.65
N ASN A 476 -7.41 -19.08 -16.35
CA ASN A 476 -6.37 -18.88 -15.35
C ASN A 476 -5.55 -20.17 -15.17
N LEU A 477 -4.23 -20.03 -15.23
CA LEU A 477 -3.29 -21.16 -15.06
C LEU A 477 -2.86 -21.34 -13.61
N ASP A 478 -2.80 -20.23 -12.88
CA ASP A 478 -2.38 -20.14 -11.50
C ASP A 478 -2.85 -18.80 -10.90
N TYR A 479 -2.53 -18.53 -9.65
CA TYR A 479 -2.62 -17.19 -9.07
C TYR A 479 -1.60 -16.25 -9.71
N PRO A 480 -1.94 -14.99 -9.97
CA PRO A 480 -1.00 -14.06 -10.57
C PRO A 480 0.13 -13.71 -9.59
N TYR A 481 1.37 -13.84 -10.07
CA TYR A 481 2.58 -13.48 -9.33
C TYR A 481 2.97 -12.01 -9.51
N ARG A 482 2.41 -11.34 -10.50
CA ARG A 482 2.57 -9.91 -10.77
C ARG A 482 1.33 -9.33 -11.48
N MET A 483 1.27 -8.01 -11.59
CA MET A 483 0.33 -7.34 -12.48
C MET A 483 1.01 -7.04 -13.82
N ASN A 484 0.23 -6.97 -14.88
CA ASN A 484 0.70 -6.51 -16.17
C ASN A 484 0.99 -5.00 -16.13
N TYR A 485 1.89 -4.51 -16.97
CA TYR A 485 2.04 -3.09 -17.22
C TYR A 485 0.75 -2.52 -17.84
N SER A 486 0.43 -1.27 -17.54
CA SER A 486 -0.68 -0.60 -18.23
C SER A 486 -0.35 -0.41 -19.71
N ASP A 487 -1.38 -0.28 -20.55
CA ASP A 487 -1.18 0.01 -21.96
C ASP A 487 -0.46 1.36 -22.13
N THR A 488 -0.78 2.33 -21.28
CA THR A 488 -0.08 3.62 -21.24
C THR A 488 1.42 3.46 -21.03
N ASP A 489 1.86 2.66 -20.04
CA ASP A 489 3.28 2.43 -19.77
C ASP A 489 3.99 1.76 -20.97
N LYS A 490 3.30 0.82 -21.65
CA LYS A 490 3.82 0.13 -22.82
C LYS A 490 3.86 1.00 -24.07
N ASP A 491 2.82 1.82 -24.31
CA ASP A 491 2.70 2.61 -25.53
C ASP A 491 3.65 3.81 -25.56
N TYR A 492 3.82 4.51 -24.42
CA TYR A 492 4.69 5.68 -24.33
C TYR A 492 6.18 5.32 -24.17
N ASN A 493 6.51 4.09 -23.77
CA ASN A 493 7.90 3.63 -23.58
C ASN A 493 8.11 2.23 -24.17
N LYS A 494 7.60 2.03 -25.37
CA LYS A 494 7.44 0.71 -26.00
C LYS A 494 8.73 -0.10 -26.10
N GLU A 495 9.82 0.52 -26.56
CA GLU A 495 11.08 -0.18 -26.79
C GLU A 495 11.70 -0.67 -25.48
N ASN A 496 11.74 0.17 -24.45
CA ASN A 496 12.27 -0.20 -23.13
C ASN A 496 11.35 -1.18 -22.40
N ALA A 497 10.02 -1.03 -22.53
CA ALA A 497 9.07 -1.99 -21.96
C ALA A 497 9.25 -3.38 -22.61
N GLN A 498 9.42 -3.45 -23.94
CA GLN A 498 9.68 -4.72 -24.62
C GLN A 498 11.03 -5.32 -24.20
N ALA A 499 12.08 -4.51 -24.11
CA ALA A 499 13.38 -4.97 -23.63
C ALA A 499 13.30 -5.56 -22.22
N ALA A 500 12.52 -4.94 -21.31
CA ALA A 500 12.29 -5.46 -19.97
C ALA A 500 11.52 -6.79 -19.98
N MET A 501 10.49 -6.91 -20.82
CA MET A 501 9.74 -8.16 -20.98
C MET A 501 10.63 -9.27 -21.53
N ASP A 502 11.46 -8.99 -22.52
CA ASP A 502 12.37 -9.97 -23.13
C ASP A 502 13.41 -10.46 -22.12
N GLN A 503 13.94 -9.55 -21.31
CA GLN A 503 15.03 -9.86 -20.40
C GLN A 503 14.56 -10.56 -19.11
N TRP A 504 13.40 -10.18 -18.56
CA TRP A 504 13.02 -10.59 -17.21
C TRP A 504 11.65 -11.27 -17.11
N LEU A 505 10.78 -11.17 -18.14
CA LEU A 505 9.41 -11.67 -18.07
C LEU A 505 9.10 -12.78 -19.09
N GLY A 506 10.12 -13.35 -19.72
CA GLY A 506 9.96 -14.44 -20.69
C GLY A 506 9.41 -14.01 -22.07
N GLY A 507 9.64 -12.75 -22.45
CA GLY A 507 9.33 -12.23 -23.80
C GLY A 507 7.95 -11.58 -23.94
N SER A 508 7.14 -11.58 -22.88
CA SER A 508 5.79 -10.98 -22.92
C SER A 508 5.37 -10.44 -21.55
N ASP A 509 4.41 -9.51 -21.57
CA ASP A 509 3.79 -9.00 -20.36
C ASP A 509 2.87 -10.05 -19.73
N ASN A 510 3.45 -10.95 -18.98
CA ASN A 510 2.80 -12.12 -18.43
C ASN A 510 2.63 -12.02 -16.92
N ARG A 511 1.38 -12.05 -16.43
CA ARG A 511 1.05 -12.01 -15.00
C ARG A 511 1.45 -13.26 -14.20
N TRP A 512 1.76 -14.35 -14.87
CA TRP A 512 2.28 -15.57 -14.25
C TRP A 512 3.81 -15.62 -14.21
N ALA A 513 4.51 -14.62 -14.79
CA ALA A 513 5.93 -14.44 -14.58
C ALA A 513 6.18 -14.01 -13.12
N ARG A 514 7.21 -14.61 -12.50
CA ARG A 514 7.59 -14.26 -11.13
C ARG A 514 8.45 -13.01 -11.12
N VAL A 515 8.31 -12.22 -10.07
CA VAL A 515 9.24 -11.12 -9.78
C VAL A 515 10.55 -11.70 -9.22
N TRP A 516 11.64 -10.94 -9.25
CA TRP A 516 12.98 -11.43 -8.94
C TRP A 516 13.13 -12.14 -7.58
N TRP A 517 12.53 -11.60 -6.52
CA TRP A 517 12.60 -12.20 -5.20
C TRP A 517 11.60 -13.37 -4.99
N ASP A 518 10.66 -13.56 -5.89
CA ASP A 518 9.70 -14.65 -5.86
C ASP A 518 10.31 -15.88 -6.54
N VAL A 519 11.11 -16.63 -5.81
CA VAL A 519 11.75 -17.86 -6.30
C VAL A 519 10.74 -19.00 -6.24
N ALA A 520 10.60 -19.76 -7.33
CA ALA A 520 9.74 -20.92 -7.34
C ALA A 520 10.22 -21.93 -6.28
N ASN A 521 9.56 -21.98 -5.14
CA ASN A 521 9.77 -23.04 -4.18
C ASN A 521 9.18 -24.32 -4.76
N ASN A 522 10.05 -25.25 -5.14
CA ASN A 522 9.68 -26.63 -5.47
C ASN A 522 9.27 -27.36 -4.17
N ASN A 523 8.16 -26.93 -3.54
CA ASN A 523 7.56 -27.60 -2.40
C ASN A 523 6.20 -28.19 -2.77
#